data_c93e09bc90cadd325da78c61641b4cd0
#
_entry.id   c93e09bc90cadd325da78c61641b4cd0
#
_cell.length_a   1.000
_cell.length_b   1.000
_cell.length_c   1.000
_cell.angle_alpha   90.00
_cell.angle_beta   90.00
_cell.angle_gamma   90.00
#
_symmetry.space_group_name_H-M   'P 1'
#
loop_
_entity.id
_entity.type
_entity.pdbx_description
1 polymer ?
#
loop_
_entity_poly.entity_id
_entity_poly.type
_entity_poly.pdbx_seq_one_letter_code
_entity_poly.pdbx_strand_id
1 'polypeptide(L)'
;MSVSAAILAGGKSRRMGRDKAWLDLGDGVPLVRRVASALALVATELVVVASDPRFAALGLPVVPDRYGEKGAFGGIATAVSATTGELVCVAACDMPWPSPAVYELLLRVIDGYDVAIPRVAEELETMHAVYRRSCLPAMERALARGEMRVISFFSEVRVREVSAHELRAVDPELTAFENLNTPEDLQRASRRGSL
;
A
#
# COMPACT_ATOMS: atom_id res chain seq x y z
N MET A 1 -19.69 3.94 -4.82
CA MET A 1 -18.42 3.46 -5.40
C MET A 1 -17.98 2.23 -4.63
N SER A 2 -17.60 1.17 -5.31
CA SER A 2 -17.05 -0.04 -4.68
C SER A 2 -15.56 0.16 -4.39
N VAL A 3 -15.13 -0.24 -3.20
CA VAL A 3 -13.74 -0.11 -2.74
C VAL A 3 -13.14 -1.49 -2.55
N SER A 4 -12.04 -1.74 -3.23
CA SER A 4 -11.16 -2.89 -3.00
C SER A 4 -9.86 -2.41 -2.34
N ALA A 5 -9.12 -3.34 -1.74
CA ALA A 5 -7.81 -3.06 -1.22
C ALA A 5 -6.80 -4.15 -1.63
N ALA A 6 -5.53 -3.79 -1.67
CA ALA A 6 -4.46 -4.72 -1.97
C ALA A 6 -3.24 -4.48 -1.07
N ILE A 7 -2.70 -5.57 -0.54
CA ILE A 7 -1.44 -5.55 0.20
C ILE A 7 -0.33 -5.98 -0.75
N LEU A 8 0.67 -5.11 -0.92
CA LEU A 8 1.87 -5.44 -1.68
C LEU A 8 2.87 -6.13 -0.75
N ALA A 9 2.96 -7.44 -0.87
CA ALA A 9 3.85 -8.28 -0.06
C ALA A 9 4.92 -8.97 -0.93
N GLY A 10 5.20 -8.41 -2.11
CA GLY A 10 6.26 -8.81 -3.02
C GLY A 10 7.46 -7.90 -2.88
N GLY A 11 8.64 -8.48 -2.83
CA GLY A 11 9.90 -7.75 -2.81
C GLY A 11 11.03 -8.62 -2.27
N LYS A 12 12.22 -8.52 -2.87
CA LYS A 12 13.43 -9.22 -2.37
C LYS A 12 13.92 -8.51 -1.09
N SER A 13 13.11 -8.50 -0.01
CA SER A 13 13.48 -7.95 1.31
C SER A 13 14.59 -8.75 2.00
N ARG A 14 15.72 -8.96 1.29
CA ARG A 14 16.87 -9.72 1.77
C ARG A 14 17.76 -8.94 2.77
N ARG A 15 17.55 -7.62 2.91
CA ARG A 15 18.43 -6.75 3.72
C ARG A 15 18.34 -7.02 5.22
N MET A 16 17.22 -7.52 5.73
CA MET A 16 17.04 -7.83 7.15
C MET A 16 17.14 -9.34 7.47
N GLY A 17 17.47 -10.21 6.50
CA GLY A 17 17.55 -11.66 6.71
C GLY A 17 16.23 -12.35 7.08
N ARG A 18 15.16 -11.57 7.27
CA ARG A 18 13.80 -12.03 7.58
C ARG A 18 12.80 -11.35 6.66
N ASP A 19 11.71 -12.06 6.39
CA ASP A 19 10.60 -11.52 5.62
C ASP A 19 9.82 -10.52 6.48
N LYS A 20 9.88 -9.25 6.13
CA LYS A 20 9.28 -8.14 6.89
C LYS A 20 7.78 -8.35 7.14
N ALA A 21 7.05 -8.92 6.19
CA ALA A 21 5.61 -9.13 6.30
C ALA A 21 5.22 -9.97 7.53
N TRP A 22 6.10 -10.87 7.95
CA TRP A 22 5.89 -11.79 9.07
C TRP A 22 6.53 -11.35 10.39
N LEU A 23 7.19 -10.19 10.42
CA LEU A 23 7.65 -9.58 11.67
C LEU A 23 6.44 -9.16 12.50
N ASP A 24 6.56 -9.28 13.83
CA ASP A 24 5.62 -8.71 14.79
C ASP A 24 6.30 -7.68 15.68
N LEU A 25 5.51 -6.87 16.36
CA LEU A 25 5.99 -5.80 17.24
C LEU A 25 6.14 -6.25 18.70
N GLY A 26 6.08 -7.57 18.97
CA GLY A 26 6.17 -8.16 20.29
C GLY A 26 4.82 -8.61 20.86
N ASP A 27 3.74 -8.45 20.12
CA ASP A 27 2.37 -8.86 20.49
C ASP A 27 1.89 -10.12 19.73
N GLY A 28 2.77 -10.72 18.92
CA GLY A 28 2.49 -11.92 18.15
C GLY A 28 1.61 -11.69 16.91
N VAL A 29 1.33 -10.42 16.54
CA VAL A 29 0.54 -10.08 15.34
C VAL A 29 1.48 -9.68 14.20
N PRO A 30 1.61 -10.49 13.13
CA PRO A 30 2.44 -10.13 11.98
C PRO A 30 2.01 -8.82 11.31
N LEU A 31 2.98 -8.06 10.78
CA LEU A 31 2.72 -6.78 10.11
C LEU A 31 1.66 -6.90 9.00
N VAL A 32 1.74 -7.94 8.19
CA VAL A 32 0.76 -8.15 7.11
C VAL A 32 -0.67 -8.34 7.63
N ARG A 33 -0.85 -8.92 8.83
CA ARG A 33 -2.18 -9.04 9.46
C ARG A 33 -2.68 -7.69 9.97
N ARG A 34 -1.79 -6.83 10.48
CA ARG A 34 -2.15 -5.45 10.89
C ARG A 34 -2.66 -4.67 9.68
N VAL A 35 -1.91 -4.73 8.57
CA VAL A 35 -2.30 -4.07 7.32
C VAL A 35 -3.63 -4.63 6.81
N ALA A 36 -3.80 -5.96 6.80
CA ALA A 36 -5.05 -6.59 6.38
C ALA A 36 -6.24 -6.15 7.24
N SER A 37 -6.09 -6.12 8.56
CA SER A 37 -7.15 -5.70 9.48
C SER A 37 -7.55 -4.24 9.27
N ALA A 38 -6.59 -3.35 9.06
CA ALA A 38 -6.86 -1.93 8.81
C ALA A 38 -7.58 -1.72 7.47
N LEU A 39 -7.14 -2.39 6.39
CA LEU A 39 -7.76 -2.27 5.08
C LEU A 39 -9.17 -2.90 5.03
N ALA A 40 -9.44 -3.95 5.80
CA ALA A 40 -10.76 -4.56 5.90
C ALA A 40 -11.84 -3.62 6.50
N LEU A 41 -11.43 -2.54 7.16
CA LEU A 41 -12.36 -1.52 7.67
C LEU A 41 -12.83 -0.55 6.57
N VAL A 42 -12.08 -0.43 5.48
CA VAL A 42 -12.37 0.56 4.41
C VAL A 42 -12.71 -0.08 3.06
N ALA A 43 -12.49 -1.38 2.89
CA ALA A 43 -12.70 -2.09 1.63
C ALA A 43 -13.54 -3.36 1.84
N THR A 44 -14.35 -3.70 0.85
CA THR A 44 -15.19 -4.92 0.86
C THR A 44 -14.51 -6.11 0.19
N GLU A 45 -13.45 -5.87 -0.56
CA GLU A 45 -12.59 -6.86 -1.21
C GLU A 45 -11.14 -6.58 -0.84
N LEU A 46 -10.40 -7.62 -0.46
CA LEU A 46 -8.99 -7.51 -0.09
C LEU A 46 -8.21 -8.64 -0.73
N VAL A 47 -7.11 -8.29 -1.43
CA VAL A 47 -6.19 -9.25 -2.04
C VAL A 47 -4.76 -9.02 -1.54
N VAL A 48 -3.92 -10.05 -1.62
CA VAL A 48 -2.48 -9.95 -1.36
C VAL A 48 -1.73 -10.18 -2.67
N VAL A 49 -0.92 -9.22 -3.09
CA VAL A 49 -0.02 -9.37 -4.23
C VAL A 49 1.29 -9.93 -3.73
N ALA A 50 1.52 -11.21 -3.94
CA ALA A 50 2.70 -11.92 -3.46
C ALA A 50 2.95 -13.20 -4.28
N SER A 51 4.21 -13.65 -4.30
CA SER A 51 4.59 -14.96 -4.88
C SER A 51 4.84 -16.03 -3.82
N ASP A 52 4.87 -15.68 -2.55
CA ASP A 52 5.14 -16.59 -1.45
C ASP A 52 3.84 -17.30 -1.01
N PRO A 53 3.80 -18.67 -1.06
CA PRO A 53 2.61 -19.43 -0.69
C PRO A 53 2.19 -19.27 0.78
N ARG A 54 3.09 -18.82 1.67
CA ARG A 54 2.77 -18.58 3.08
C ARG A 54 1.65 -17.56 3.28
N PHE A 55 1.46 -16.63 2.34
CA PHE A 55 0.36 -15.66 2.43
C PHE A 55 -1.04 -16.29 2.35
N ALA A 56 -1.17 -17.53 1.85
CA ALA A 56 -2.43 -18.28 1.90
C ALA A 56 -2.94 -18.48 3.35
N ALA A 57 -2.03 -18.50 4.34
CA ALA A 57 -2.39 -18.60 5.76
C ALA A 57 -3.15 -17.37 6.31
N LEU A 58 -3.23 -16.28 5.54
CA LEU A 58 -4.07 -15.12 5.88
C LEU A 58 -5.56 -15.38 5.64
N GLY A 59 -5.91 -16.40 4.85
CA GLY A 59 -7.30 -16.64 4.42
C GLY A 59 -7.81 -15.63 3.39
N LEU A 60 -6.89 -14.89 2.75
CA LEU A 60 -7.18 -13.90 1.72
C LEU A 60 -6.76 -14.42 0.34
N PRO A 61 -7.40 -13.96 -0.76
CA PRO A 61 -6.92 -14.23 -2.11
C PRO A 61 -5.48 -13.74 -2.29
N VAL A 62 -4.60 -14.62 -2.75
CA VAL A 62 -3.21 -14.30 -3.07
C VAL A 62 -3.04 -14.35 -4.57
N VAL A 63 -2.52 -13.29 -5.15
CA VAL A 63 -2.28 -13.18 -6.59
C VAL A 63 -0.79 -12.94 -6.85
N PRO A 64 -0.17 -13.65 -7.79
CA PRO A 64 1.21 -13.39 -8.17
C PRO A 64 1.33 -12.05 -8.88
N ASP A 65 2.48 -11.39 -8.73
CA ASP A 65 2.76 -10.16 -9.49
C ASP A 65 2.79 -10.47 -10.99
N ARG A 66 1.81 -9.92 -11.71
CA ARG A 66 1.61 -10.13 -13.15
C ARG A 66 2.70 -9.48 -13.99
N TYR A 67 3.30 -8.40 -13.50
CA TYR A 67 4.30 -7.62 -14.22
C TYR A 67 5.73 -7.92 -13.73
N GLY A 68 5.87 -8.80 -12.74
CA GLY A 68 7.13 -9.42 -12.30
C GLY A 68 8.17 -8.40 -11.86
N GLU A 69 9.28 -8.28 -12.60
CA GLU A 69 10.46 -7.50 -12.19
C GLU A 69 10.29 -5.96 -12.25
N LYS A 70 9.05 -5.46 -12.38
CA LYS A 70 8.76 -4.03 -12.44
C LYS A 70 8.64 -3.36 -11.05
N GLY A 71 9.05 -4.03 -9.98
CA GLY A 71 9.08 -3.49 -8.63
C GLY A 71 7.71 -3.07 -8.11
N ALA A 72 7.67 -2.00 -7.29
CA ALA A 72 6.43 -1.50 -6.72
C ALA A 72 5.37 -1.14 -7.78
N PHE A 73 5.80 -0.63 -8.95
CA PHE A 73 4.89 -0.25 -10.02
C PHE A 73 4.16 -1.47 -10.61
N GLY A 74 4.88 -2.58 -10.84
CA GLY A 74 4.27 -3.84 -11.27
C GLY A 74 3.27 -4.36 -10.24
N GLY A 75 3.63 -4.34 -8.96
CA GLY A 75 2.75 -4.72 -7.86
C GLY A 75 1.45 -3.91 -7.79
N ILE A 76 1.54 -2.58 -7.93
CA ILE A 76 0.37 -1.68 -7.95
C ILE A 76 -0.52 -1.98 -9.17
N ALA A 77 0.05 -2.10 -10.36
CA ALA A 77 -0.71 -2.43 -11.56
C ALA A 77 -1.39 -3.81 -11.45
N THR A 78 -0.69 -4.79 -10.84
CA THR A 78 -1.27 -6.09 -10.50
C THR A 78 -2.46 -5.95 -9.55
N ALA A 79 -2.31 -5.18 -8.47
CA ALA A 79 -3.37 -4.91 -7.50
C ALA A 79 -4.62 -4.34 -8.19
N VAL A 80 -4.45 -3.31 -9.01
CA VAL A 80 -5.54 -2.66 -9.75
C VAL A 80 -6.19 -3.61 -10.76
N SER A 81 -5.42 -4.49 -11.41
CA SER A 81 -5.96 -5.46 -12.39
C SER A 81 -6.69 -6.64 -11.74
N ALA A 82 -6.25 -7.05 -10.54
CA ALA A 82 -6.73 -8.24 -9.85
C ALA A 82 -7.98 -7.99 -8.97
N THR A 83 -8.30 -6.73 -8.70
CA THR A 83 -9.46 -6.34 -7.89
C THR A 83 -10.65 -5.91 -8.75
N THR A 84 -11.86 -5.94 -8.19
CA THR A 84 -13.12 -5.62 -8.91
C THR A 84 -13.64 -4.22 -8.60
N GLY A 85 -13.21 -3.62 -7.50
CA GLY A 85 -13.64 -2.30 -7.06
C GLY A 85 -13.28 -1.18 -8.02
N GLU A 86 -14.08 -0.12 -8.03
CA GLU A 86 -13.81 1.10 -8.78
C GLU A 86 -12.58 1.83 -8.23
N LEU A 87 -12.41 1.80 -6.91
CA LEU A 87 -11.28 2.37 -6.17
C LEU A 87 -10.48 1.25 -5.50
N VAL A 88 -9.16 1.35 -5.55
CA VAL A 88 -8.23 0.36 -5.00
C VAL A 88 -7.31 1.04 -4.00
N CYS A 89 -7.47 0.74 -2.72
CA CYS A 89 -6.54 1.12 -1.66
C CYS A 89 -5.32 0.20 -1.72
N VAL A 90 -4.14 0.77 -1.85
CA VAL A 90 -2.88 0.01 -1.88
C VAL A 90 -2.09 0.27 -0.61
N ALA A 91 -1.58 -0.79 0.00
CA ALA A 91 -0.69 -0.72 1.16
C ALA A 91 0.54 -1.61 0.97
N ALA A 92 1.70 -1.16 1.44
CA ALA A 92 2.87 -2.01 1.63
C ALA A 92 2.74 -2.83 2.91
N CYS A 93 3.34 -4.03 2.94
CA CYS A 93 3.28 -4.90 4.10
C CYS A 93 4.26 -4.55 5.23
N ASP A 94 5.14 -3.56 5.06
CA ASP A 94 6.15 -3.13 6.02
C ASP A 94 5.79 -1.85 6.80
N MET A 95 4.51 -1.46 6.74
CA MET A 95 3.95 -0.34 7.50
C MET A 95 3.39 -0.85 8.85
N PRO A 96 4.03 -0.55 9.99
CA PRO A 96 3.64 -1.10 11.28
C PRO A 96 2.34 -0.52 11.85
N TRP A 97 1.96 0.70 11.41
CA TRP A 97 0.82 1.47 11.93
C TRP A 97 -0.16 1.87 10.82
N PRO A 98 -0.76 0.91 10.10
CA PRO A 98 -1.71 1.23 9.03
C PRO A 98 -2.93 1.95 9.63
N SER A 99 -3.31 3.09 9.04
CA SER A 99 -4.41 3.93 9.54
C SER A 99 -5.63 3.87 8.61
N PRO A 100 -6.74 3.28 9.04
CA PRO A 100 -8.01 3.36 8.28
C PRO A 100 -8.44 4.81 8.02
N ALA A 101 -8.25 5.72 8.99
CA ALA A 101 -8.63 7.13 8.86
C ALA A 101 -7.89 7.85 7.73
N VAL A 102 -6.64 7.47 7.46
CA VAL A 102 -5.90 7.99 6.30
C VAL A 102 -6.55 7.52 5.00
N TYR A 103 -6.89 6.23 4.87
CA TYR A 103 -7.58 5.74 3.67
C TYR A 103 -8.97 6.35 3.51
N GLU A 104 -9.74 6.56 4.58
CA GLU A 104 -11.02 7.26 4.54
C GLU A 104 -10.86 8.69 4.04
N LEU A 105 -9.80 9.40 4.45
CA LEU A 105 -9.48 10.73 3.92
C LEU A 105 -9.21 10.66 2.42
N LEU A 106 -8.33 9.74 1.96
CA LEU A 106 -7.99 9.58 0.54
C LEU A 106 -9.23 9.25 -0.30
N LEU A 107 -10.09 8.34 0.19
CA LEU A 107 -11.35 7.96 -0.47
C LEU A 107 -12.33 9.13 -0.56
N ARG A 108 -12.33 10.02 0.41
CA ARG A 108 -13.18 11.22 0.41
C ARG A 108 -12.72 12.29 -0.57
N VAL A 109 -11.41 12.46 -0.74
CA VAL A 109 -10.84 13.53 -1.59
C VAL A 109 -10.55 13.11 -3.03
N ILE A 110 -10.77 11.82 -3.38
CA ILE A 110 -10.51 11.31 -4.73
C ILE A 110 -11.57 11.73 -5.76
N ASP A 111 -12.69 12.31 -5.33
CA ASP A 111 -13.73 12.72 -6.26
C ASP A 111 -13.17 13.73 -7.30
N GLY A 112 -13.47 13.47 -8.57
CA GLY A 112 -12.89 14.24 -9.69
C GLY A 112 -11.45 13.89 -10.06
N TYR A 113 -10.77 12.99 -9.34
CA TYR A 113 -9.40 12.55 -9.60
C TYR A 113 -9.33 11.05 -9.87
N ASP A 114 -8.19 10.62 -10.43
CA ASP A 114 -7.93 9.22 -10.78
C ASP A 114 -6.99 8.56 -9.75
N VAL A 115 -6.18 9.37 -9.03
CA VAL A 115 -5.29 8.95 -7.94
C VAL A 115 -5.44 9.92 -6.78
N ALA A 116 -5.55 9.42 -5.55
CA ALA A 116 -5.35 10.20 -4.32
C ALA A 116 -4.12 9.65 -3.59
N ILE A 117 -3.11 10.51 -3.40
CA ILE A 117 -1.80 10.10 -2.92
C ILE A 117 -1.27 11.05 -1.85
N PRO A 118 -0.81 10.55 -0.69
CA PRO A 118 -0.15 11.34 0.33
C PRO A 118 1.18 11.90 -0.16
N ARG A 119 1.48 13.16 0.25
CA ARG A 119 2.81 13.77 0.15
C ARG A 119 3.33 14.01 1.57
N VAL A 120 4.35 13.25 1.95
CA VAL A 120 5.01 13.35 3.25
C VAL A 120 6.50 13.64 3.02
N ALA A 121 7.05 14.65 3.70
CA ALA A 121 8.44 15.06 3.59
C ALA A 121 8.95 15.15 2.13
N GLU A 122 8.17 15.81 1.25
CA GLU A 122 8.44 16.00 -0.19
C GLU A 122 8.37 14.71 -1.05
N GLU A 123 8.06 13.55 -0.45
CA GLU A 123 7.91 12.30 -1.16
C GLU A 123 6.43 11.91 -1.34
N LEU A 124 6.12 11.24 -2.46
CA LEU A 124 4.80 10.68 -2.73
C LEU A 124 4.75 9.23 -2.23
N GLU A 125 3.80 8.95 -1.34
CA GLU A 125 3.62 7.63 -0.73
C GLU A 125 2.83 6.70 -1.66
N THR A 126 3.47 6.28 -2.74
CA THR A 126 2.83 5.51 -3.82
C THR A 126 2.28 4.15 -3.38
N MET A 127 2.83 3.57 -2.32
CA MET A 127 2.36 2.31 -1.72
C MET A 127 1.46 2.52 -0.50
N HIS A 128 0.93 3.74 -0.31
CA HIS A 128 -0.08 4.08 0.68
C HIS A 128 -1.06 5.07 0.03
N ALA A 129 -1.72 4.65 -1.04
CA ALA A 129 -2.51 5.52 -1.90
C ALA A 129 -3.79 4.83 -2.38
N VAL A 130 -4.69 5.63 -2.96
CA VAL A 130 -5.90 5.14 -3.62
C VAL A 130 -5.80 5.39 -5.12
N TYR A 131 -6.00 4.35 -5.89
CA TYR A 131 -5.98 4.38 -7.36
C TYR A 131 -7.37 4.04 -7.91
N ARG A 132 -7.85 4.82 -8.85
CA ARG A 132 -9.04 4.46 -9.60
C ARG A 132 -8.69 3.35 -10.61
N ARG A 133 -9.56 2.36 -10.75
CA ARG A 133 -9.34 1.23 -11.68
C ARG A 133 -9.13 1.70 -13.12
N SER A 134 -9.71 2.84 -13.52
CA SER A 134 -9.50 3.46 -14.82
C SER A 134 -8.04 3.88 -15.11
N CYS A 135 -7.16 3.91 -14.11
CA CYS A 135 -5.72 4.14 -14.29
C CYS A 135 -5.00 2.97 -14.97
N LEU A 136 -5.55 1.75 -14.94
CA LEU A 136 -4.85 0.55 -15.41
C LEU A 136 -4.31 0.67 -16.86
N PRO A 137 -5.05 1.17 -17.84
CA PRO A 137 -4.50 1.32 -19.20
C PRO A 137 -3.30 2.28 -19.26
N ALA A 138 -3.28 3.36 -18.47
CA ALA A 138 -2.15 4.28 -18.39
C ALA A 138 -0.93 3.61 -17.71
N MET A 139 -1.16 2.87 -16.64
CA MET A 139 -0.11 2.06 -15.98
C MET A 139 0.51 1.05 -16.94
N GLU A 140 -0.32 0.30 -17.69
CA GLU A 140 0.14 -0.71 -18.64
C GLU A 140 0.95 -0.09 -19.78
N ARG A 141 0.56 1.07 -20.29
CA ARG A 141 1.36 1.80 -21.31
C ARG A 141 2.73 2.21 -20.76
N ALA A 142 2.78 2.74 -19.54
CA ALA A 142 4.04 3.13 -18.91
C ALA A 142 4.96 1.91 -18.68
N LEU A 143 4.40 0.80 -18.18
CA LEU A 143 5.13 -0.46 -18.01
C LEU A 143 5.64 -1.04 -19.33
N ALA A 144 4.86 -0.94 -20.41
CA ALA A 144 5.25 -1.37 -21.75
C ALA A 144 6.41 -0.53 -22.33
N ARG A 145 6.50 0.76 -21.97
CA ARG A 145 7.67 1.61 -22.27
C ARG A 145 8.91 1.28 -21.43
N GLY A 146 8.81 0.33 -20.51
CA GLY A 146 9.93 -0.06 -19.63
C GLY A 146 10.10 0.84 -18.41
N GLU A 147 9.16 1.71 -18.12
CA GLU A 147 9.21 2.60 -16.97
C GLU A 147 9.04 1.82 -15.65
N MET A 148 9.84 2.20 -14.64
CA MET A 148 9.91 1.48 -13.37
C MET A 148 9.38 2.32 -12.19
N ARG A 149 9.26 3.64 -12.39
CA ARG A 149 8.78 4.55 -11.33
C ARG A 149 7.25 4.61 -11.37
N VAL A 150 6.60 4.48 -10.22
CA VAL A 150 5.14 4.54 -10.13
C VAL A 150 4.58 5.82 -10.73
N ILE A 151 5.24 6.95 -10.48
CA ILE A 151 4.76 8.27 -10.94
C ILE A 151 4.84 8.47 -12.47
N SER A 152 5.41 7.53 -13.21
CA SER A 152 5.62 7.68 -14.67
C SER A 152 4.32 7.82 -15.47
N PHE A 153 3.20 7.27 -14.98
CA PHE A 153 1.90 7.39 -15.64
C PHE A 153 1.09 8.62 -15.20
N PHE A 154 1.57 9.42 -14.23
CA PHE A 154 0.81 10.51 -13.62
C PHE A 154 0.50 11.65 -14.62
N SER A 155 1.30 11.81 -15.66
CA SER A 155 1.01 12.77 -16.74
C SER A 155 -0.23 12.41 -17.60
N GLU A 156 -0.70 11.17 -17.50
CA GLU A 156 -1.85 10.67 -18.25
C GLU A 156 -3.15 10.62 -17.42
N VAL A 157 -3.10 11.01 -16.13
CA VAL A 157 -4.21 10.91 -15.19
C VAL A 157 -4.28 12.14 -14.26
N ARG A 158 -5.42 12.32 -13.59
CA ARG A 158 -5.59 13.42 -12.62
C ARG A 158 -5.19 12.94 -11.24
N VAL A 159 -4.18 13.57 -10.67
CA VAL A 159 -3.63 13.21 -9.35
C VAL A 159 -4.03 14.24 -8.31
N ARG A 160 -4.59 13.80 -7.18
CA ARG A 160 -4.82 14.56 -5.96
C ARG A 160 -3.72 14.26 -4.97
N GLU A 161 -2.77 15.15 -4.84
CA GLU A 161 -1.79 15.08 -3.76
C GLU A 161 -2.41 15.59 -2.46
N VAL A 162 -2.33 14.78 -1.40
CA VAL A 162 -2.84 15.11 -0.07
C VAL A 162 -1.64 15.51 0.79
N SER A 163 -1.62 16.77 1.20
CA SER A 163 -0.50 17.34 1.94
C SER A 163 -0.36 16.77 3.36
N ALA A 164 0.84 16.84 3.92
CA ALA A 164 1.09 16.48 5.31
C ALA A 164 0.21 17.26 6.30
N HIS A 165 -0.17 18.51 5.97
CA HIS A 165 -1.09 19.30 6.79
C HIS A 165 -2.49 18.67 6.84
N GLU A 166 -3.03 18.23 5.70
CA GLU A 166 -4.34 17.56 5.64
C GLU A 166 -4.30 16.19 6.33
N LEU A 167 -3.20 15.44 6.16
CA LEU A 167 -3.01 14.14 6.78
C LEU A 167 -2.96 14.24 8.32
N ARG A 168 -2.34 15.27 8.87
CA ARG A 168 -2.30 15.47 10.33
C ARG A 168 -3.66 15.70 10.98
N ALA A 169 -4.67 16.02 10.22
CA ALA A 169 -6.04 16.10 10.76
C ALA A 169 -6.59 14.71 11.19
N VAL A 170 -6.06 13.62 10.63
CA VAL A 170 -6.49 12.23 10.90
C VAL A 170 -5.36 11.35 11.46
N ASP A 171 -4.12 11.72 11.26
CA ASP A 171 -2.91 11.10 11.81
C ASP A 171 -1.91 12.19 12.21
N PRO A 172 -2.01 12.78 13.43
CA PRO A 172 -1.24 13.95 13.84
C PRO A 172 0.27 13.76 13.75
N GLU A 173 0.76 12.56 14.01
CA GLU A 173 2.18 12.22 13.99
C GLU A 173 2.65 11.62 12.66
N LEU A 174 1.75 11.38 11.71
CA LEU A 174 2.01 10.73 10.43
C LEU A 174 2.60 9.32 10.59
N THR A 175 2.17 8.61 11.62
CA THR A 175 2.69 7.28 11.97
C THR A 175 2.36 6.23 10.93
N ALA A 176 1.27 6.40 10.18
CA ALA A 176 0.87 5.51 9.10
C ALA A 176 1.93 5.41 7.98
N PHE A 177 2.85 6.39 7.89
CA PHE A 177 3.89 6.46 6.86
C PHE A 177 5.27 6.01 7.37
N GLU A 178 5.36 5.56 8.63
CA GLU A 178 6.58 4.96 9.13
C GLU A 178 6.81 3.59 8.48
N ASN A 179 8.01 3.35 7.96
CA ASN A 179 8.41 2.09 7.36
C ASN A 179 9.45 1.38 8.21
N LEU A 180 9.36 0.06 8.33
CA LEU A 180 10.39 -0.74 8.99
C LEU A 180 11.47 -1.16 7.99
N ASN A 181 12.57 -0.43 7.94
CA ASN A 181 13.68 -0.69 7.03
C ASN A 181 14.90 -1.29 7.71
N THR A 182 15.08 -1.06 9.02
CA THR A 182 16.23 -1.48 9.81
C THR A 182 15.78 -2.22 11.08
N PRO A 183 16.67 -3.01 11.73
CA PRO A 183 16.39 -3.60 13.05
C PRO A 183 16.09 -2.54 14.12
N GLU A 184 16.69 -1.36 14.02
CA GLU A 184 16.46 -0.24 14.93
C GLU A 184 15.04 0.32 14.76
N ASP A 185 14.51 0.37 13.53
CA ASP A 185 13.12 0.75 13.28
C ASP A 185 12.16 -0.24 13.96
N LEU A 186 12.43 -1.54 13.84
CA LEU A 186 11.64 -2.57 14.51
C LEU A 186 11.65 -2.41 16.03
N GLN A 187 12.82 -2.18 16.64
CA GLN A 187 12.93 -1.95 18.09
C GLN A 187 12.14 -0.72 18.53
N ARG A 188 12.20 0.36 17.75
CA ARG A 188 11.47 1.60 18.03
C ARG A 188 9.96 1.38 17.96
N ALA A 189 9.49 0.69 16.92
CA ALA A 189 8.09 0.35 16.74
C ALA A 189 7.60 -0.60 17.86
N SER A 190 8.37 -1.62 18.24
CA SER A 190 8.00 -2.54 19.32
C SER A 190 7.81 -1.84 20.66
N ARG A 191 8.66 -0.85 21.00
CA ARG A 191 8.51 -0.05 22.23
C ARG A 191 7.22 0.79 22.23
N ARG A 192 6.79 1.29 21.07
CA ARG A 192 5.57 2.09 20.92
C ARG A 192 4.30 1.22 20.99
N GLY A 193 4.34 -0.01 20.47
CA GLY A 193 3.23 -0.96 20.53
C GLY A 193 2.98 -1.57 21.91
N SER A 194 3.89 -1.34 22.87
CA SER A 194 3.81 -1.87 24.25
C SER A 194 3.22 -0.85 25.24
N LEU A 195 2.81 0.32 24.79
CA LEU A 195 2.13 1.38 25.57
C LEU A 195 0.64 1.40 25.26
#